data_322ff1a1ace0458c4d9eb347146cf78f
#
_entry.id   322ff1a1ace0458c4d9eb347146cf78f
#
_cell.length_a   1.000
_cell.length_b   1.000
_cell.length_c   1.000
_cell.angle_alpha   90.00
_cell.angle_beta   90.00
_cell.angle_gamma   90.00
#
_symmetry.space_group_name_H-M   'P 1'
#
loop_
_entity.id
_entity.type
_entity.pdbx_description
1 polymer ?
#
loop_
_entity_poly.entity_id
_entity_poly.type
_entity_poly.pdbx_seq_one_letter_code
_entity_poly.pdbx_strand_id
1 'polypeptide(L)'
;DPLRVLRAARFMARFAPLGFRVAGETLALMRAMAAGGELADLVPERVWQELSRALAYAQPSAFLQTLRDSGALAVVLPEVDALYGVPQRAEYHPEIDTGVHTGMVCDMAAQLAPGDAVVGFAAMTHDLGKALTPPAEWPKHIGHEQRGVKPLLGLCERLKVPSAHRELAVMACREHLNVHRLFELRDRTVHTLLERCD
;
A
#
# COMPACT_ATOMS: atom_id res chain seq x y z
N ASP A 1 17.06 5.73 17.79
CA ASP A 1 17.03 5.31 16.37
C ASP A 1 15.57 5.18 15.93
N PRO A 2 15.02 6.17 15.22
CA PRO A 2 13.61 6.19 14.80
C PRO A 2 13.26 5.05 13.84
N LEU A 3 14.21 4.43 13.15
CA LEU A 3 13.95 3.25 12.31
C LEU A 3 13.39 2.07 13.12
N ARG A 4 13.56 2.06 14.44
CA ARG A 4 12.95 1.02 15.30
C ARG A 4 11.43 0.97 15.19
N VAL A 5 10.77 2.10 14.90
CA VAL A 5 9.34 2.15 14.64
C VAL A 5 8.97 1.26 13.45
N LEU A 6 9.68 1.42 12.33
CA LEU A 6 9.45 0.60 11.12
C LEU A 6 9.82 -0.87 11.34
N ARG A 7 10.89 -1.13 12.10
CA ARG A 7 11.30 -2.49 12.45
C ARG A 7 10.25 -3.21 13.30
N ALA A 8 9.70 -2.54 14.31
CA ALA A 8 8.63 -3.09 15.13
C ALA A 8 7.40 -3.40 14.27
N ALA A 9 6.99 -2.47 13.41
CA ALA A 9 5.89 -2.68 12.48
C ALA A 9 6.18 -3.85 11.52
N ARG A 10 7.39 -3.94 10.96
CA ARG A 10 7.79 -5.07 10.09
C ARG A 10 7.74 -6.41 10.82
N PHE A 11 8.12 -6.46 12.09
CA PHE A 11 7.98 -7.69 12.87
C PHE A 11 6.51 -8.10 13.02
N MET A 12 5.58 -7.14 13.06
CA MET A 12 4.15 -7.47 13.09
C MET A 12 3.71 -8.15 11.79
N ALA A 13 4.17 -7.73 10.61
CA ALA A 13 3.87 -8.43 9.36
C ALA A 13 4.30 -9.91 9.38
N ARG A 14 5.34 -10.22 10.14
CA ARG A 14 5.86 -11.59 10.29
C ARG A 14 5.17 -12.39 11.40
N PHE A 15 4.91 -11.76 12.55
CA PHE A 15 4.57 -12.47 13.78
C PHE A 15 3.11 -12.32 14.20
N ALA A 16 2.34 -11.37 13.64
CA ALA A 16 0.91 -11.24 13.93
C ALA A 16 0.13 -12.53 13.62
N PRO A 17 0.41 -13.29 12.54
CA PRO A 17 -0.24 -14.58 12.31
C PRO A 17 -0.02 -15.61 13.43
N LEU A 18 1.03 -15.44 14.23
CA LEU A 18 1.34 -16.29 15.38
C LEU A 18 0.75 -15.75 16.70
N GLY A 19 -0.09 -14.72 16.64
CA GLY A 19 -0.74 -14.13 17.80
C GLY A 19 0.06 -13.05 18.53
N PHE A 20 1.24 -12.66 18.02
CA PHE A 20 2.01 -11.55 18.61
C PHE A 20 1.29 -10.21 18.43
N ARG A 21 1.49 -9.33 19.37
CA ARG A 21 0.97 -7.94 19.37
C ARG A 21 2.04 -6.98 19.85
N VAL A 22 1.97 -5.72 19.42
CA VAL A 22 2.82 -4.67 19.96
C VAL A 22 2.40 -4.39 21.40
N ALA A 23 3.34 -4.43 22.34
CA ALA A 23 3.06 -4.07 23.74
C ALA A 23 2.63 -2.60 23.84
N GLY A 24 1.71 -2.29 24.76
CA GLY A 24 1.16 -0.94 24.92
C GLY A 24 2.24 0.13 25.14
N GLU A 25 3.24 -0.16 25.97
CA GLU A 25 4.38 0.74 26.22
C GLU A 25 5.20 0.99 24.95
N THR A 26 5.43 -0.06 24.13
CA THR A 26 6.13 0.07 22.85
C THR A 26 5.33 0.94 21.89
N LEU A 27 4.01 0.73 21.79
CA LEU A 27 3.14 1.54 20.93
C LEU A 27 3.12 3.01 21.40
N ALA A 28 3.09 3.25 22.70
CA ALA A 28 3.16 4.61 23.25
C ALA A 28 4.49 5.31 22.89
N LEU A 29 5.61 4.59 22.98
CA LEU A 29 6.90 5.11 22.55
C LEU A 29 6.94 5.40 21.03
N MET A 30 6.40 4.50 20.20
CA MET A 30 6.31 4.71 18.75
C MET A 30 5.49 5.97 18.42
N ARG A 31 4.37 6.19 19.13
CA ARG A 31 3.54 7.41 19.00
C ARG A 31 4.32 8.67 19.36
N ALA A 32 5.05 8.64 20.47
CA ALA A 32 5.87 9.76 20.89
C ALA A 32 6.93 10.11 19.84
N MET A 33 7.62 9.11 19.27
CA MET A 33 8.62 9.31 18.21
C MET A 33 8.00 9.86 16.91
N ALA A 34 6.83 9.36 16.51
CA ALA A 34 6.12 9.87 15.33
C ALA A 34 5.68 11.33 15.53
N ALA A 35 5.10 11.67 16.70
CA ALA A 35 4.68 13.02 17.03
C ALA A 35 5.87 14.00 17.22
N GLY A 36 7.02 13.47 17.68
CA GLY A 36 8.25 14.28 17.84
C GLY A 36 8.97 14.63 16.55
N GLY A 37 8.49 14.16 15.39
CA GLY A 37 9.06 14.46 14.09
C GLY A 37 10.33 13.64 13.74
N GLU A 38 10.77 12.73 14.61
CA GLU A 38 11.98 11.94 14.42
C GLU A 38 11.96 11.06 13.14
N LEU A 39 10.78 10.76 12.62
CA LEU A 39 10.62 9.90 11.43
C LEU A 39 10.85 10.66 10.11
N ALA A 40 10.80 11.99 10.12
CA ALA A 40 10.95 12.81 8.90
C ALA A 40 12.36 12.72 8.31
N ASP A 41 13.37 12.50 9.15
CA ASP A 41 14.79 12.46 8.76
C ASP A 41 15.29 11.03 8.46
N LEU A 42 14.39 10.06 8.34
CA LEU A 42 14.77 8.69 8.01
C LEU A 42 15.36 8.60 6.60
N VAL A 43 16.49 7.90 6.48
CA VAL A 43 17.14 7.63 5.19
C VAL A 43 16.19 6.82 4.30
N PRO A 44 15.83 7.33 3.10
CA PRO A 44 14.83 6.70 2.22
C PRO A 44 15.08 5.23 1.92
N GLU A 45 16.32 4.85 1.65
CA GLU A 45 16.70 3.47 1.33
C GLU A 45 16.48 2.53 2.53
N ARG A 46 16.65 3.04 3.76
CA ARG A 46 16.38 2.25 4.98
C ARG A 46 14.88 2.07 5.20
N VAL A 47 14.08 3.10 4.89
CA VAL A 47 12.62 3.01 4.90
C VAL A 47 12.15 1.98 3.88
N TRP A 48 12.66 2.07 2.66
CA TRP A 48 12.37 1.11 1.59
C TRP A 48 12.70 -0.33 2.00
N GLN A 49 13.87 -0.56 2.60
CA GLN A 49 14.27 -1.90 3.04
C GLN A 49 13.30 -2.52 4.05
N GLU A 50 12.84 -1.73 5.04
CA GLU A 50 11.88 -2.23 6.03
C GLU A 50 10.50 -2.47 5.39
N LEU A 51 10.04 -1.58 4.51
CA LEU A 51 8.79 -1.71 3.75
C LEU A 51 8.82 -2.96 2.85
N SER A 52 9.83 -3.09 2.00
CA SER A 52 9.95 -4.21 1.06
C SER A 52 9.94 -5.57 1.78
N ARG A 53 10.67 -5.66 2.90
CA ARG A 53 10.66 -6.87 3.74
C ARG A 53 9.29 -7.14 4.39
N ALA A 54 8.58 -6.09 4.81
CA ALA A 54 7.25 -6.23 5.37
C ALA A 54 6.25 -6.77 4.35
N LEU A 55 6.32 -6.28 3.11
CA LEU A 55 5.47 -6.72 2.00
C LEU A 55 5.74 -8.19 1.58
N ALA A 56 6.93 -8.72 1.87
CA ALA A 56 7.29 -10.10 1.61
C ALA A 56 6.87 -11.08 2.74
N TYR A 57 6.34 -10.60 3.86
CA TYR A 57 5.87 -11.46 4.94
C TYR A 57 4.40 -11.85 4.77
N ALA A 58 3.94 -12.78 5.62
CA ALA A 58 2.62 -13.40 5.50
C ALA A 58 1.43 -12.44 5.74
N GLN A 59 1.62 -11.37 6.51
CA GLN A 59 0.55 -10.43 6.85
C GLN A 59 1.00 -8.96 6.76
N PRO A 60 1.22 -8.42 5.54
CA PRO A 60 1.62 -7.03 5.35
C PRO A 60 0.64 -6.01 5.93
N SER A 61 -0.65 -6.34 6.03
CA SER A 61 -1.65 -5.47 6.67
C SER A 61 -1.30 -5.12 8.11
N ALA A 62 -0.68 -6.04 8.84
CA ALA A 62 -0.25 -5.80 10.22
C ALA A 62 0.88 -4.77 10.32
N PHE A 63 1.74 -4.65 9.30
CA PHE A 63 2.71 -3.57 9.18
C PHE A 63 2.02 -2.22 9.02
N LEU A 64 1.12 -2.11 8.03
CA LEU A 64 0.38 -0.87 7.76
C LEU A 64 -0.44 -0.44 8.98
N GLN A 65 -1.16 -1.38 9.62
CA GLN A 65 -1.95 -1.11 10.81
C GLN A 65 -1.08 -0.63 11.99
N THR A 66 0.09 -1.26 12.20
CA THR A 66 1.01 -0.86 13.28
C THR A 66 1.56 0.56 13.06
N LEU A 67 1.92 0.89 11.81
CA LEU A 67 2.35 2.25 11.48
C LEU A 67 1.20 3.25 11.65
N ARG A 68 -0.02 2.87 11.30
CA ARG A 68 -1.21 3.71 11.48
C ARG A 68 -1.50 3.94 12.95
N ASP A 69 -1.52 2.90 13.76
CA ASP A 69 -1.79 2.97 15.21
C ASP A 69 -0.78 3.85 15.96
N SER A 70 0.44 3.92 15.43
CA SER A 70 1.49 4.78 15.98
C SER A 70 1.53 6.20 15.39
N GLY A 71 0.71 6.51 14.37
CA GLY A 71 0.78 7.75 13.62
C GLY A 71 1.96 7.85 12.65
N ALA A 72 2.79 6.81 12.58
CA ALA A 72 3.96 6.79 11.70
C ALA A 72 3.59 6.66 10.23
N LEU A 73 2.42 6.08 9.89
CA LEU A 73 1.98 5.89 8.51
C LEU A 73 1.88 7.22 7.77
N ALA A 74 1.26 8.23 8.38
CA ALA A 74 1.10 9.56 7.81
C ALA A 74 2.43 10.27 7.51
N VAL A 75 3.51 9.93 8.24
CA VAL A 75 4.84 10.51 8.03
C VAL A 75 5.61 9.74 6.96
N VAL A 76 5.58 8.42 7.03
CA VAL A 76 6.44 7.54 6.19
C VAL A 76 5.82 7.23 4.84
N LEU A 77 4.51 6.99 4.81
CA LEU A 77 3.72 6.61 3.63
C LEU A 77 2.41 7.43 3.57
N PRO A 78 2.49 8.77 3.48
CA PRO A 78 1.31 9.63 3.47
C PRO A 78 0.34 9.30 2.34
N GLU A 79 0.84 8.79 1.21
CA GLU A 79 0.02 8.39 0.06
C GLU A 79 -0.89 7.20 0.40
N VAL A 80 -0.40 6.28 1.24
CA VAL A 80 -1.17 5.11 1.71
C VAL A 80 -2.08 5.50 2.88
N ASP A 81 -1.59 6.35 3.78
CA ASP A 81 -2.39 6.86 4.91
C ASP A 81 -3.65 7.59 4.43
N ALA A 82 -3.53 8.35 3.34
CA ALA A 82 -4.64 9.07 2.73
C ALA A 82 -5.78 8.20 2.17
N LEU A 83 -5.57 6.88 2.05
CA LEU A 83 -6.62 5.93 1.63
C LEU A 83 -7.61 5.61 2.76
N TYR A 84 -7.20 5.76 4.01
CA TYR A 84 -8.08 5.49 5.14
C TYR A 84 -9.14 6.59 5.29
N GLY A 85 -10.39 6.17 5.50
CA GLY A 85 -11.53 7.08 5.53
C GLY A 85 -12.11 7.39 4.14
N VAL A 86 -11.53 6.89 3.07
CA VAL A 86 -12.04 7.03 1.70
C VAL A 86 -13.03 5.88 1.42
N PRO A 87 -14.35 6.18 1.26
CA PRO A 87 -15.36 5.13 1.11
C PRO A 87 -15.38 4.56 -0.31
N GLN A 88 -15.64 3.26 -0.43
CA GLN A 88 -15.87 2.54 -1.67
C GLN A 88 -17.30 2.01 -1.77
N ARG A 89 -17.70 1.52 -2.95
CA ARG A 89 -19.02 0.90 -3.15
C ARG A 89 -19.10 -0.43 -2.41
N ALA A 90 -20.05 -0.54 -1.48
CA ALA A 90 -20.27 -1.73 -0.66
C ALA A 90 -20.60 -2.99 -1.47
N GLU A 91 -21.17 -2.82 -2.69
CA GLU A 91 -21.51 -3.94 -3.58
C GLU A 91 -20.28 -4.72 -4.07
N TYR A 92 -19.13 -4.05 -4.16
CA TYR A 92 -17.85 -4.63 -4.61
C TYR A 92 -16.81 -4.75 -3.49
N HIS A 93 -16.96 -3.94 -2.44
CA HIS A 93 -16.01 -3.80 -1.35
C HIS A 93 -16.78 -3.75 -0.02
N PRO A 94 -17.16 -4.90 0.54
CA PRO A 94 -17.94 -4.95 1.79
C PRO A 94 -17.22 -4.31 2.99
N GLU A 95 -15.89 -4.22 2.94
CA GLU A 95 -15.05 -3.50 3.91
C GLU A 95 -15.21 -1.98 3.84
N ILE A 96 -15.76 -1.44 2.76
CA ILE A 96 -16.06 -0.02 2.48
C ILE A 96 -14.84 0.90 2.48
N ASP A 97 -13.96 0.83 3.45
CA ASP A 97 -12.78 1.70 3.60
C ASP A 97 -11.63 1.27 2.67
N THR A 98 -11.13 2.21 1.84
CA THR A 98 -10.05 1.91 0.87
C THR A 98 -8.73 1.54 1.53
N GLY A 99 -8.40 2.12 2.69
CA GLY A 99 -7.19 1.78 3.43
C GLY A 99 -7.25 0.35 4.00
N VAL A 100 -8.43 -0.04 4.53
CA VAL A 100 -8.68 -1.42 4.99
C VAL A 100 -8.59 -2.38 3.80
N HIS A 101 -9.23 -2.04 2.67
CA HIS A 101 -9.14 -2.80 1.41
C HIS A 101 -7.68 -3.02 1.00
N THR A 102 -6.87 -1.95 0.98
CA THR A 102 -5.45 -2.03 0.63
C THR A 102 -4.69 -3.04 1.50
N GLY A 103 -4.95 -3.05 2.81
CA GLY A 103 -4.39 -4.06 3.72
C GLY A 103 -4.79 -5.48 3.33
N MET A 104 -6.08 -5.72 3.04
CA MET A 104 -6.59 -7.04 2.62
C MET A 104 -5.98 -7.49 1.29
N VAL A 105 -5.83 -6.58 0.32
CA VAL A 105 -5.19 -6.90 -0.97
C VAL A 105 -3.72 -7.23 -0.80
N CYS A 106 -3.00 -6.54 0.10
CA CYS A 106 -1.61 -6.89 0.44
C CYS A 106 -1.50 -8.30 1.05
N ASP A 107 -2.41 -8.67 1.97
CA ASP A 107 -2.42 -10.01 2.58
C ASP A 107 -2.75 -11.08 1.54
N MET A 108 -3.68 -10.81 0.62
CA MET A 108 -3.98 -11.72 -0.49
C MET A 108 -2.78 -11.87 -1.43
N ALA A 109 -2.09 -10.79 -1.77
CA ALA A 109 -0.87 -10.81 -2.58
C ALA A 109 0.21 -11.68 -1.92
N ALA A 110 0.38 -11.56 -0.59
CA ALA A 110 1.33 -12.39 0.16
C ALA A 110 0.97 -13.89 0.17
N GLN A 111 -0.31 -14.23 0.06
CA GLN A 111 -0.77 -15.62 -0.07
C GLN A 111 -0.55 -16.18 -1.49
N LEU A 112 -0.81 -15.38 -2.53
CA LEU A 112 -0.70 -15.78 -3.93
C LEU A 112 0.74 -15.80 -4.43
N ALA A 113 1.58 -14.90 -3.94
CA ALA A 113 3.00 -14.76 -4.29
C ALA A 113 3.87 -14.65 -3.01
N PRO A 114 4.02 -15.75 -2.23
CA PRO A 114 4.74 -15.71 -0.97
C PRO A 114 6.19 -15.26 -1.13
N GLY A 115 6.59 -14.24 -0.38
CA GLY A 115 7.93 -13.70 -0.41
C GLY A 115 8.22 -12.70 -1.53
N ASP A 116 7.25 -12.44 -2.42
CA ASP A 116 7.41 -11.51 -3.54
C ASP A 116 7.01 -10.08 -3.14
N ALA A 117 8.02 -9.27 -2.81
CA ALA A 117 7.83 -7.86 -2.48
C ALA A 117 7.43 -7.00 -3.70
N VAL A 118 7.72 -7.45 -4.95
CA VAL A 118 7.34 -6.71 -6.18
C VAL A 118 5.84 -6.74 -6.33
N VAL A 119 5.23 -7.94 -6.20
CA VAL A 119 3.76 -8.11 -6.20
C VAL A 119 3.14 -7.42 -5.00
N GLY A 120 3.73 -7.55 -3.79
CA GLY A 120 3.26 -6.88 -2.59
C GLY A 120 3.22 -5.34 -2.71
N PHE A 121 4.23 -4.74 -3.35
CA PHE A 121 4.29 -3.30 -3.58
C PHE A 121 3.25 -2.84 -4.60
N ALA A 122 3.06 -3.58 -5.68
CA ALA A 122 2.00 -3.32 -6.65
C ALA A 122 0.61 -3.39 -6.00
N ALA A 123 0.36 -4.42 -5.16
CA ALA A 123 -0.86 -4.57 -4.38
C ALA A 123 -1.11 -3.39 -3.44
N MET A 124 -0.08 -2.91 -2.72
CA MET A 124 -0.19 -1.77 -1.80
C MET A 124 -0.55 -0.46 -2.50
N THR A 125 -0.13 -0.29 -3.75
CA THR A 125 -0.16 1.02 -4.43
C THR A 125 -1.19 1.12 -5.55
N HIS A 126 -1.91 0.03 -5.90
CA HIS A 126 -2.80 0.00 -7.06
C HIS A 126 -3.92 1.05 -7.01
N ASP A 127 -4.40 1.37 -5.82
CA ASP A 127 -5.57 2.22 -5.57
C ASP A 127 -5.24 3.63 -5.03
N LEU A 128 -3.98 4.07 -5.05
CA LEU A 128 -3.58 5.38 -4.50
C LEU A 128 -4.39 6.57 -5.07
N GLY A 129 -4.90 6.43 -6.28
CA GLY A 129 -5.72 7.46 -6.92
C GLY A 129 -7.09 7.67 -6.29
N LYS A 130 -7.60 6.71 -5.51
CA LYS A 130 -8.89 6.86 -4.81
C LYS A 130 -8.83 7.97 -3.77
N ALA A 131 -7.69 8.15 -3.10
CA ALA A 131 -7.48 9.25 -2.15
C ALA A 131 -7.54 10.65 -2.79
N LEU A 132 -7.35 10.74 -4.10
CA LEU A 132 -7.41 12.00 -4.86
C LEU A 132 -8.79 12.27 -5.48
N THR A 133 -9.76 11.42 -5.23
CA THR A 133 -11.12 11.61 -5.72
C THR A 133 -11.82 12.66 -4.85
N PRO A 134 -12.39 13.73 -5.45
CA PRO A 134 -13.18 14.70 -4.69
C PRO A 134 -14.31 14.01 -3.90
N PRO A 135 -14.58 14.41 -2.64
CA PRO A 135 -15.63 13.79 -1.82
C PRO A 135 -17.01 13.78 -2.48
N ALA A 136 -17.31 14.76 -3.33
CA ALA A 136 -18.58 14.84 -4.06
C ALA A 136 -18.75 13.71 -5.11
N GLU A 137 -17.66 13.04 -5.51
CA GLU A 137 -17.66 11.93 -6.46
C GLU A 137 -17.68 10.56 -5.76
N TRP A 138 -17.53 10.52 -4.44
CA TRP A 138 -17.55 9.29 -3.66
C TRP A 138 -18.91 8.58 -3.77
N PRO A 139 -18.94 7.27 -3.76
CA PRO A 139 -17.82 6.29 -3.70
C PRO A 139 -17.40 5.74 -5.08
N LYS A 140 -17.58 6.49 -6.17
CA LYS A 140 -17.42 5.97 -7.55
C LYS A 140 -15.96 5.94 -8.03
N HIS A 141 -15.12 6.86 -7.61
CA HIS A 141 -13.69 6.95 -7.96
C HIS A 141 -13.35 6.84 -9.45
N ILE A 142 -14.16 7.43 -10.34
CA ILE A 142 -13.98 7.32 -11.78
C ILE A 142 -12.61 7.90 -12.17
N GLY A 143 -11.76 7.12 -12.88
CA GLY A 143 -10.43 7.53 -13.35
C GLY A 143 -9.36 7.56 -12.25
N HIS A 144 -9.57 6.86 -11.13
CA HIS A 144 -8.56 6.74 -10.08
C HIS A 144 -7.28 6.06 -10.56
N GLU A 145 -7.36 5.18 -11.55
CA GLU A 145 -6.25 4.47 -12.17
C GLU A 145 -5.21 5.45 -12.74
N GLN A 146 -5.68 6.49 -13.41
CA GLN A 146 -4.81 7.51 -13.99
C GLN A 146 -4.33 8.51 -12.92
N ARG A 147 -5.21 8.87 -11.99
CA ARG A 147 -4.87 9.78 -10.88
C ARG A 147 -3.81 9.20 -9.95
N GLY A 148 -3.81 7.86 -9.75
CA GLY A 148 -2.89 7.16 -8.86
C GLY A 148 -1.43 7.13 -9.35
N VAL A 149 -1.19 7.28 -10.64
CA VAL A 149 0.16 7.19 -11.21
C VAL A 149 1.11 8.27 -10.66
N LYS A 150 0.63 9.50 -10.54
CA LYS A 150 1.48 10.62 -10.07
C LYS A 150 1.94 10.43 -8.61
N PRO A 151 1.07 10.20 -7.63
CA PRO A 151 1.51 9.92 -6.26
C PRO A 151 2.36 8.65 -6.15
N LEU A 152 2.07 7.60 -6.93
CA LEU A 152 2.89 6.41 -6.99
C LEU A 152 4.33 6.71 -7.43
N LEU A 153 4.51 7.47 -8.49
CA LEU A 153 5.84 7.85 -8.97
C LEU A 153 6.57 8.74 -7.95
N GLY A 154 5.87 9.66 -7.30
CA GLY A 154 6.43 10.47 -6.21
C GLY A 154 6.89 9.63 -5.01
N LEU A 155 6.09 8.64 -4.61
CA LEU A 155 6.47 7.65 -3.59
C LEU A 155 7.74 6.88 -4.01
N CYS A 156 7.79 6.41 -5.27
CA CYS A 156 8.93 5.66 -5.78
C CYS A 156 10.22 6.51 -5.79
N GLU A 157 10.14 7.77 -6.20
CA GLU A 157 11.27 8.69 -6.20
C GLU A 157 11.75 8.99 -4.77
N ARG A 158 10.82 9.29 -3.87
CA ARG A 158 11.08 9.61 -2.47
C ARG A 158 11.75 8.47 -1.71
N LEU A 159 11.30 7.24 -1.91
CA LEU A 159 11.83 6.06 -1.20
C LEU A 159 12.92 5.31 -1.98
N LYS A 160 13.33 5.80 -3.15
CA LYS A 160 14.33 5.14 -4.01
C LYS A 160 13.95 3.70 -4.38
N VAL A 161 12.67 3.52 -4.73
CA VAL A 161 12.10 2.20 -5.08
C VAL A 161 12.78 1.67 -6.35
N PRO A 162 13.24 0.39 -6.37
CA PRO A 162 13.84 -0.23 -7.55
C PRO A 162 12.89 -0.29 -8.75
N SER A 163 13.45 -0.27 -9.97
CA SER A 163 12.68 -0.21 -11.22
C SER A 163 11.64 -1.33 -11.35
N ALA A 164 12.00 -2.58 -11.03
CA ALA A 164 11.07 -3.70 -11.14
C ALA A 164 9.80 -3.52 -10.29
N HIS A 165 9.93 -3.01 -9.05
CA HIS A 165 8.78 -2.71 -8.20
C HIS A 165 7.94 -1.57 -8.76
N ARG A 166 8.61 -0.49 -9.23
CA ARG A 166 7.93 0.68 -9.82
C ARG A 166 7.18 0.31 -11.09
N GLU A 167 7.77 -0.46 -11.97
CA GLU A 167 7.19 -0.84 -13.26
C GLU A 167 5.94 -1.67 -13.09
N LEU A 168 5.99 -2.74 -12.28
CA LEU A 168 4.80 -3.55 -11.98
C LEU A 168 3.72 -2.72 -11.26
N ALA A 169 4.11 -1.88 -10.30
CA ALA A 169 3.16 -1.04 -9.57
C ALA A 169 2.44 -0.03 -10.48
N VAL A 170 3.16 0.61 -11.42
CA VAL A 170 2.55 1.53 -12.39
C VAL A 170 1.59 0.79 -13.32
N MET A 171 1.98 -0.41 -13.76
CA MET A 171 1.12 -1.25 -14.59
C MET A 171 -0.15 -1.67 -13.82
N ALA A 172 -0.01 -2.19 -12.61
CA ALA A 172 -1.14 -2.56 -11.76
C ALA A 172 -2.07 -1.37 -11.49
N CYS A 173 -1.51 -0.21 -11.14
CA CYS A 173 -2.28 1.02 -10.92
C CYS A 173 -3.12 1.41 -12.14
N ARG A 174 -2.57 1.31 -13.34
CA ARG A 174 -3.26 1.69 -14.58
C ARG A 174 -4.27 0.69 -15.08
N GLU A 175 -3.98 -0.60 -14.94
CA GLU A 175 -4.66 -1.65 -15.70
C GLU A 175 -5.50 -2.60 -14.83
N HIS A 176 -5.48 -2.50 -13.47
CA HIS A 176 -6.20 -3.45 -12.62
C HIS A 176 -7.69 -3.55 -12.95
N LEU A 177 -8.37 -2.44 -13.28
CA LEU A 177 -9.78 -2.49 -13.70
C LEU A 177 -9.97 -3.17 -15.05
N ASN A 178 -9.02 -3.03 -15.98
CA ASN A 178 -9.06 -3.76 -17.25
C ASN A 178 -8.87 -5.26 -17.03
N VAL A 179 -7.99 -5.64 -16.09
CA VAL A 179 -7.81 -7.05 -15.70
C VAL A 179 -9.08 -7.61 -15.05
N HIS A 180 -9.72 -6.87 -14.14
CA HIS A 180 -10.99 -7.29 -13.53
C HIS A 180 -12.11 -7.51 -14.56
N ARG A 181 -12.11 -6.75 -15.64
CA ARG A 181 -13.13 -6.80 -16.69
C ARG A 181 -12.63 -7.45 -17.97
N LEU A 182 -11.57 -8.28 -17.90
CA LEU A 182 -10.90 -8.83 -19.07
C LEU A 182 -11.85 -9.50 -20.07
N PHE A 183 -12.80 -10.29 -19.58
CA PHE A 183 -13.78 -11.00 -20.42
C PHE A 183 -14.90 -10.11 -21.00
N GLU A 184 -14.99 -8.86 -20.57
CA GLU A 184 -15.93 -7.87 -21.09
C GLU A 184 -15.29 -6.93 -22.11
N LEU A 185 -13.95 -6.96 -22.22
CA LEU A 185 -13.19 -6.09 -23.10
C LEU A 185 -13.30 -6.56 -24.56
N ARG A 186 -13.17 -5.59 -25.49
CA ARG A 186 -13.01 -5.89 -26.90
C ARG A 186 -11.62 -6.49 -27.17
N ASP A 187 -11.51 -7.40 -28.13
CA ASP A 187 -10.25 -8.09 -28.50
C ASP A 187 -9.08 -7.12 -28.69
N ARG A 188 -9.32 -5.99 -29.35
CA ARG A 188 -8.30 -4.94 -29.53
C ARG A 188 -7.78 -4.38 -28.21
N THR A 189 -8.66 -4.22 -27.22
CA THR A 189 -8.27 -3.70 -25.89
C THR A 189 -7.50 -4.74 -25.11
N VAL A 190 -7.89 -6.02 -25.22
CA VAL A 190 -7.14 -7.15 -24.63
C VAL A 190 -5.73 -7.22 -25.23
N HIS A 191 -5.61 -7.14 -26.55
CA HIS A 191 -4.31 -7.14 -27.25
C HIS A 191 -3.40 -6.00 -26.73
N THR A 192 -3.95 -4.78 -26.67
CA THR A 192 -3.19 -3.61 -26.15
C THR A 192 -2.80 -3.78 -24.68
N LEU A 193 -3.65 -4.42 -23.85
CA LEU A 193 -3.34 -4.73 -22.45
C LEU A 193 -2.16 -5.70 -22.38
N LEU A 194 -2.18 -6.78 -23.17
CA LEU A 194 -1.09 -7.77 -23.20
C LEU A 194 0.24 -7.14 -23.66
N GLU A 195 0.21 -6.30 -24.72
CA GLU A 195 1.40 -5.57 -25.18
C GLU A 195 2.01 -4.63 -24.14
N ARG A 196 1.22 -4.14 -23.20
CA ARG A 196 1.70 -3.28 -22.11
C ARG A 196 2.23 -4.08 -20.92
N CYS A 197 1.82 -5.35 -20.80
CA CYS A 197 2.22 -6.23 -19.72
C CYS A 197 3.49 -7.04 -20.02
N ASP A 198 3.93 -7.06 -21.29
CA ASP A 198 5.19 -7.65 -21.73
C ASP A 198 6.38 -6.67 -21.48
#